data_848981d5ab99ecd45d66d80683f004b0
#
_entry.id   848981d5ab99ecd45d66d80683f004b0
#
_cell.length_a   1.000
_cell.length_b   1.000
_cell.length_c   1.000
_cell.angle_alpha   90.00
_cell.angle_beta   90.00
_cell.angle_gamma   90.00
#
_symmetry.space_group_name_H-M   'P 1'
#
loop_
_entity.id
_entity.type
_entity.pdbx_description
1 polymer ?
#
loop_
_entity_poly.entity_id
_entity_poly.type
_entity_poly.pdbx_seq_one_letter_code
_entity_poly.pdbx_strand_id
1 'polypeptide(L)'
;MTSPAFDLPLEDGRTCAVRTALPSGLMPADGWPVAYVLDLKQFEAMRADPAGLPGLLVGLGPGVPEDRRWDYVPAGWGARGAGRLAEPGPGAAGTGAGAGVGTGAAAAGALALPGVRAGAARWLRVLDRVRGRVGGEWRLDPRRQVLCGHSLGALFALYVLTHRPHAFDGYVLSSPSVWWGGRYAGRLLRRRRPWLCARGVPALGVRLTVGEYEQGLAPEECGPGLAEEERARRLAMRRSRAMVDGMRELAGELALCPGLRLEDAVLPGRTHRTAPLDALMPGWRWLLRML
;
A
#
# COMPACT_ATOMS: atom_id res chain seq x y z
N MET A 1 6.25 1.62 28.38
CA MET A 1 6.01 3.02 27.96
C MET A 1 4.88 3.02 26.94
N THR A 2 3.79 3.73 27.20
CA THR A 2 2.70 3.91 26.23
C THR A 2 3.24 4.73 25.06
N SER A 3 3.21 4.15 23.86
CA SER A 3 3.60 4.87 22.64
C SER A 3 2.64 6.04 22.42
N PRO A 4 3.14 7.25 22.12
CA PRO A 4 2.28 8.38 21.83
C PRO A 4 1.34 8.05 20.67
N ALA A 5 0.08 8.34 20.88
CA ALA A 5 -0.97 8.14 19.90
C ALA A 5 -1.73 9.46 19.76
N PHE A 6 -2.03 9.86 18.52
CA PHE A 6 -2.87 11.02 18.26
C PHE A 6 -3.73 10.81 17.02
N ASP A 7 -4.83 11.51 16.98
CA ASP A 7 -5.67 11.57 15.81
C ASP A 7 -5.55 12.94 15.15
N LEU A 8 -5.30 12.94 13.86
CA LEU A 8 -5.17 14.15 13.06
C LEU A 8 -6.51 14.44 12.40
N PRO A 9 -7.20 15.55 12.73
CA PRO A 9 -8.45 15.90 12.07
C PRO A 9 -8.20 16.26 10.60
N LEU A 10 -9.08 15.78 9.71
CA LEU A 10 -9.08 16.06 8.30
C LEU A 10 -10.10 17.15 7.96
N GLU A 11 -9.89 17.82 6.82
CA GLU A 11 -10.74 18.93 6.35
C GLU A 11 -12.22 18.52 6.11
N ASP A 12 -12.48 17.24 5.92
CA ASP A 12 -13.81 16.68 5.68
C ASP A 12 -14.48 16.10 6.93
N GLY A 13 -13.96 16.41 8.12
CA GLY A 13 -14.48 15.95 9.41
C GLY A 13 -14.07 14.54 9.81
N ARG A 14 -13.37 13.80 8.93
CA ARG A 14 -12.79 12.49 9.26
C ARG A 14 -11.48 12.66 10.05
N THR A 15 -10.89 11.55 10.45
CA THR A 15 -9.61 11.55 11.18
C THR A 15 -8.59 10.64 10.48
N CYS A 16 -7.31 10.99 10.64
CA CYS A 16 -6.20 10.08 10.42
C CYS A 16 -5.67 9.65 11.78
N ALA A 17 -5.78 8.38 12.09
CA ALA A 17 -5.21 7.83 13.30
C ALA A 17 -3.71 7.63 13.13
N VAL A 18 -2.91 8.10 14.11
CA VAL A 18 -1.45 7.99 14.11
C VAL A 18 -1.01 7.29 15.40
N ARG A 19 -0.11 6.34 15.25
CA ARG A 19 0.50 5.58 16.36
C ARG A 19 2.00 5.59 16.17
N THR A 20 2.75 5.66 17.27
CA THR A 20 4.21 5.60 17.24
C THR A 20 4.72 4.49 18.14
N ALA A 21 5.85 3.90 17.80
CA ALA A 21 6.56 2.96 18.62
C ALA A 21 8.06 3.23 18.53
N LEU A 22 8.70 3.34 19.69
CA LEU A 22 10.15 3.55 19.81
C LEU A 22 10.88 2.22 19.88
N PRO A 23 12.07 2.12 19.31
CA PRO A 23 12.96 1.01 19.57
C PRO A 23 13.43 1.01 21.02
N SER A 24 13.89 -0.14 21.49
CA SER A 24 14.68 -0.23 22.73
C SER A 24 16.10 0.27 22.45
N GLY A 25 16.65 1.08 23.35
CA GLY A 25 18.03 1.55 23.26
C GLY A 25 18.16 3.09 23.21
N LEU A 26 19.39 3.53 23.02
CA LEU A 26 19.72 4.95 22.96
C LEU A 26 19.49 5.50 21.55
N MET A 27 19.04 6.75 21.50
CA MET A 27 18.88 7.46 20.23
C MET A 27 20.25 7.65 19.56
N PRO A 28 20.37 7.32 18.24
CA PRO A 28 21.59 7.59 17.49
C PRO A 28 21.96 9.09 17.45
N ALA A 29 23.24 9.40 17.24
CA ALA A 29 23.71 10.77 17.18
C ALA A 29 23.01 11.62 16.10
N ASP A 30 22.66 11.02 14.96
CA ASP A 30 21.95 11.67 13.86
C ASP A 30 20.42 11.72 14.05
N GLY A 31 19.89 11.13 15.12
CA GLY A 31 18.45 10.96 15.37
C GLY A 31 17.94 9.58 14.98
N TRP A 32 16.66 9.34 15.17
CA TRP A 32 16.04 8.06 14.86
C TRP A 32 15.84 7.88 13.34
N PRO A 33 16.32 6.76 12.73
CA PRO A 33 15.74 6.31 11.49
C PRO A 33 14.24 6.11 11.66
N VAL A 34 13.43 6.45 10.65
CA VAL A 34 11.97 6.36 10.79
C VAL A 34 11.31 5.62 9.63
N ALA A 35 10.37 4.73 9.95
CA ALA A 35 9.46 4.16 8.98
C ALA A 35 8.04 4.66 9.22
N TYR A 36 7.45 5.26 8.19
CA TYR A 36 6.04 5.58 8.13
C TYR A 36 5.30 4.42 7.45
N VAL A 37 4.35 3.84 8.16
CA VAL A 37 3.64 2.63 7.73
C VAL A 37 2.18 2.95 7.46
N LEU A 38 1.76 2.72 6.24
CA LEU A 38 0.38 2.91 5.81
C LEU A 38 -0.48 1.73 6.26
N ASP A 39 -1.56 2.05 6.97
CA ASP A 39 -2.49 1.19 7.70
C ASP A 39 -1.99 0.69 9.08
N LEU A 40 -2.79 0.95 10.10
CA LEU A 40 -2.46 0.58 11.49
C LEU A 40 -2.31 -0.93 11.69
N LYS A 41 -3.01 -1.76 10.89
CA LYS A 41 -2.81 -3.22 10.92
C LYS A 41 -1.36 -3.60 10.60
N GLN A 42 -0.75 -2.94 9.64
CA GLN A 42 0.64 -3.21 9.26
C GLN A 42 1.61 -2.66 10.32
N PHE A 43 1.29 -1.51 10.91
CA PHE A 43 2.03 -0.98 12.05
C PHE A 43 2.07 -1.99 13.20
N GLU A 44 0.92 -2.55 13.61
CA GLU A 44 0.88 -3.52 14.71
C GLU A 44 1.70 -4.79 14.38
N ALA A 45 1.63 -5.27 13.14
CA ALA A 45 2.42 -6.42 12.70
C ALA A 45 3.93 -6.13 12.75
N MET A 46 4.36 -4.95 12.32
CA MET A 46 5.78 -4.55 12.37
C MET A 46 6.25 -4.28 13.81
N ARG A 47 5.39 -3.69 14.65
CA ARG A 47 5.67 -3.44 16.06
C ARG A 47 5.92 -4.71 16.85
N ALA A 48 5.25 -5.80 16.48
CA ALA A 48 5.37 -7.11 17.12
C ALA A 48 6.57 -7.94 16.63
N ASP A 49 7.44 -7.39 15.80
CA ASP A 49 8.61 -8.12 15.29
C ASP A 49 9.57 -8.51 16.45
N PRO A 50 9.88 -9.81 16.62
CA PRO A 50 10.67 -10.28 17.76
C PRO A 50 12.13 -9.78 17.76
N ALA A 51 12.66 -9.38 16.61
CA ALA A 51 13.99 -8.80 16.52
C ALA A 51 14.02 -7.29 16.85
N GLY A 52 12.90 -6.74 17.31
CA GLY A 52 12.74 -5.34 17.72
C GLY A 52 12.74 -4.35 16.57
N LEU A 53 12.48 -3.10 16.90
CA LEU A 53 12.43 -2.01 15.93
C LEU A 53 13.83 -1.43 15.69
N PRO A 54 14.25 -1.22 14.42
CA PRO A 54 15.55 -0.61 14.10
C PRO A 54 15.54 0.92 14.17
N GLY A 55 14.38 1.54 14.45
CA GLY A 55 14.17 2.97 14.50
C GLY A 55 12.77 3.31 14.98
N LEU A 56 12.36 4.57 14.87
CA LEU A 56 11.01 5.02 15.16
C LEU A 56 10.03 4.46 14.13
N LEU A 57 9.02 3.74 14.60
CA LEU A 57 7.93 3.25 13.76
C LEU A 57 6.71 4.18 13.93
N VAL A 58 6.17 4.66 12.82
CA VAL A 58 5.00 5.55 12.77
C VAL A 58 3.93 4.91 11.90
N GLY A 59 2.86 4.43 12.51
CA GLY A 59 1.69 3.95 11.78
C GLY A 59 0.68 5.06 11.54
N LEU A 60 0.14 5.13 10.34
CA LEU A 60 -0.91 6.09 10.01
C LEU A 60 -1.95 5.44 9.08
N GLY A 61 -3.21 5.81 9.25
CA GLY A 61 -4.28 5.30 8.42
C GLY A 61 -5.58 6.07 8.61
N PRO A 62 -6.55 5.90 7.71
CA PRO A 62 -7.90 6.42 7.93
C PRO A 62 -8.45 5.95 9.27
N GLY A 63 -9.18 6.83 9.99
CA GLY A 63 -9.88 6.46 11.21
C GLY A 63 -10.88 5.32 10.99
N VAL A 64 -11.45 5.24 9.78
CA VAL A 64 -12.25 4.12 9.28
C VAL A 64 -11.43 3.36 8.23
N PRO A 65 -11.02 2.11 8.48
CA PRO A 65 -10.11 1.37 7.59
C PRO A 65 -10.62 1.20 6.16
N GLU A 66 -11.93 1.14 5.94
CA GLU A 66 -12.58 1.01 4.63
C GLU A 66 -12.36 2.22 3.73
N ASP A 67 -12.14 3.39 4.33
CA ASP A 67 -11.91 4.65 3.62
C ASP A 67 -10.62 4.64 2.78
N ARG A 68 -9.67 3.76 3.07
CA ARG A 68 -8.45 3.62 2.27
C ARG A 68 -8.70 3.41 0.78
N ARG A 69 -9.86 2.85 0.40
CA ARG A 69 -10.28 2.70 -0.99
C ARG A 69 -10.43 4.02 -1.72
N TRP A 70 -10.76 5.08 -0.97
CA TRP A 70 -10.94 6.42 -1.49
C TRP A 70 -9.71 7.29 -1.26
N ASP A 71 -9.07 7.09 -0.13
CA ASP A 71 -7.99 7.92 0.36
C ASP A 71 -6.65 7.64 -0.33
N TYR A 72 -6.35 6.37 -0.61
CA TYR A 72 -5.07 5.97 -1.20
C TYR A 72 -5.06 5.92 -2.73
N VAL A 73 -6.18 6.23 -3.36
CA VAL A 73 -6.28 6.21 -4.82
C VAL A 73 -6.51 7.61 -5.39
N PRO A 74 -5.95 7.93 -6.55
CA PRO A 74 -6.20 9.20 -7.21
C PRO A 74 -7.66 9.39 -7.61
N ALA A 75 -8.11 10.65 -7.67
CA ALA A 75 -9.46 11.00 -8.08
C ALA A 75 -9.80 10.48 -9.48
N GLY A 76 -11.04 10.10 -9.68
CA GLY A 76 -11.56 9.61 -10.96
C GLY A 76 -11.27 8.14 -11.26
N TRP A 77 -10.54 7.43 -10.39
CA TRP A 77 -10.18 6.02 -10.62
C TRP A 77 -11.18 5.03 -10.06
N GLY A 78 -11.87 5.38 -8.96
CA GLY A 78 -12.90 4.54 -8.36
C GLY A 78 -14.09 4.28 -9.29
N ALA A 79 -14.43 5.23 -10.16
CA ALA A 79 -15.61 5.15 -11.03
C ALA A 79 -15.46 4.15 -12.20
N ARG A 80 -14.23 3.90 -12.69
CA ARG A 80 -14.03 3.00 -13.85
C ARG A 80 -13.60 1.58 -13.49
N GLY A 81 -13.14 1.33 -12.26
CA GLY A 81 -12.69 0.00 -11.80
C GLY A 81 -13.64 -0.71 -10.84
N ALA A 82 -14.51 0.04 -10.15
CA ALA A 82 -15.45 -0.52 -9.18
C ALA A 82 -16.65 -1.26 -9.82
N GLY A 83 -16.86 -1.13 -11.12
CA GLY A 83 -18.05 -1.67 -11.81
C GLY A 83 -18.06 -3.17 -12.05
N ARG A 84 -16.98 -3.93 -11.78
CA ARG A 84 -16.94 -5.37 -12.06
C ARG A 84 -16.32 -6.28 -11.01
N LEU A 85 -15.79 -5.77 -9.92
CA LEU A 85 -15.21 -6.62 -8.87
C LEU A 85 -15.67 -6.13 -7.50
N ALA A 86 -16.96 -6.32 -7.20
CA ALA A 86 -17.44 -6.29 -5.83
C ALA A 86 -16.73 -7.41 -5.06
N GLU A 87 -15.98 -7.10 -4.01
CA GLU A 87 -15.54 -8.10 -3.06
C GLU A 87 -16.79 -8.72 -2.42
N PRO A 88 -17.00 -10.04 -2.41
CA PRO A 88 -18.00 -10.63 -1.58
C PRO A 88 -17.57 -10.41 -0.12
N GLY A 89 -18.32 -9.59 0.59
CA GLY A 89 -18.22 -9.47 2.03
C GLY A 89 -18.49 -10.83 2.70
N PRO A 90 -17.92 -11.15 3.85
CA PRO A 90 -18.21 -12.34 4.58
C PRO A 90 -19.66 -12.25 5.12
N GLY A 91 -20.55 -13.11 4.58
CA GLY A 91 -21.84 -13.41 5.19
C GLY A 91 -23.05 -12.68 4.59
N ALA A 92 -23.66 -13.29 3.56
CA ALA A 92 -25.10 -13.25 3.35
C ALA A 92 -25.54 -14.53 2.62
N ALA A 93 -25.81 -15.57 3.37
CA ALA A 93 -26.71 -16.64 2.93
C ALA A 93 -28.16 -16.18 3.15
N GLY A 94 -28.95 -16.11 2.08
CA GLY A 94 -30.36 -15.70 2.17
C GLY A 94 -31.06 -15.73 0.82
N THR A 95 -31.60 -16.87 0.45
CA THR A 95 -32.85 -17.24 -0.27
C THR A 95 -33.56 -16.17 -1.11
N GLY A 96 -33.92 -16.54 -2.34
CA GLY A 96 -35.11 -16.01 -3.00
C GLY A 96 -35.03 -15.83 -4.51
N ALA A 97 -35.73 -16.68 -5.22
CA ALA A 97 -35.94 -16.70 -6.66
C ALA A 97 -36.65 -15.45 -7.19
N GLY A 98 -36.39 -15.08 -8.43
CA GLY A 98 -37.18 -14.10 -9.17
C GLY A 98 -36.60 -13.77 -10.54
N ALA A 99 -37.11 -14.46 -11.59
CA ALA A 99 -36.80 -14.14 -12.98
C ALA A 99 -37.42 -12.81 -13.39
N GLY A 100 -36.66 -11.98 -14.09
CA GLY A 100 -37.14 -10.76 -14.74
C GLY A 100 -36.20 -10.33 -15.85
N VAL A 101 -36.54 -10.64 -17.10
CA VAL A 101 -35.92 -10.12 -18.31
C VAL A 101 -36.35 -8.65 -18.46
N GLY A 102 -35.40 -7.74 -18.40
CA GLY A 102 -35.60 -6.32 -18.65
C GLY A 102 -34.44 -5.74 -19.46
N THR A 103 -34.66 -5.59 -20.76
CA THR A 103 -33.85 -4.79 -21.66
C THR A 103 -34.03 -3.31 -21.30
N GLY A 104 -32.98 -2.69 -20.81
CA GLY A 104 -32.96 -1.26 -20.56
C GLY A 104 -31.53 -0.77 -20.39
N ALA A 105 -31.02 -0.08 -21.40
CA ALA A 105 -29.79 0.68 -21.31
C ALA A 105 -29.98 1.81 -20.29
N ALA A 106 -29.69 1.54 -19.02
CA ALA A 106 -29.65 2.55 -17.99
C ALA A 106 -28.21 3.00 -17.78
N ALA A 107 -27.98 4.29 -18.02
CA ALA A 107 -26.75 5.00 -17.71
C ALA A 107 -26.32 4.64 -16.29
N ALA A 108 -25.12 4.06 -16.16
CA ALA A 108 -24.46 3.87 -14.88
C ALA A 108 -24.15 5.25 -14.28
N GLY A 109 -25.10 5.78 -13.53
CA GLY A 109 -24.91 6.93 -12.68
C GLY A 109 -23.85 6.57 -11.64
N ALA A 110 -22.63 7.08 -11.84
CA ALA A 110 -21.59 7.06 -10.84
C ALA A 110 -22.17 7.76 -9.61
N LEU A 111 -22.39 7.02 -8.52
CA LEU A 111 -22.54 7.57 -7.19
C LEU A 111 -21.20 8.18 -6.79
N ALA A 112 -20.88 9.33 -7.37
CA ALA A 112 -19.91 10.26 -6.85
C ALA A 112 -20.54 10.85 -5.60
N LEU A 113 -20.10 10.42 -4.43
CA LEU A 113 -20.42 11.11 -3.20
C LEU A 113 -20.02 12.58 -3.38
N PRO A 114 -20.95 13.56 -3.17
CA PRO A 114 -20.62 14.97 -3.30
C PRO A 114 -19.51 15.30 -2.31
N GLY A 115 -18.34 15.75 -2.79
CA GLY A 115 -17.24 16.21 -1.94
C GLY A 115 -15.98 15.34 -1.90
N VAL A 116 -15.96 14.10 -2.41
CA VAL A 116 -14.75 13.25 -2.42
C VAL A 116 -13.82 13.68 -3.56
N ARG A 117 -13.07 14.75 -3.33
CA ARG A 117 -11.99 15.19 -4.24
C ARG A 117 -10.69 14.47 -3.90
N ALA A 118 -10.10 13.81 -4.91
CA ALA A 118 -8.67 13.47 -5.00
C ALA A 118 -8.06 12.84 -3.73
N GLY A 119 -8.47 11.62 -3.36
CA GLY A 119 -7.98 10.95 -2.16
C GLY A 119 -6.46 10.95 -2.01
N ALA A 120 -5.72 10.40 -2.98
CA ALA A 120 -4.25 10.32 -2.91
C ALA A 120 -3.57 11.70 -2.80
N ALA A 121 -4.03 12.72 -3.53
CA ALA A 121 -3.45 14.06 -3.43
C ALA A 121 -3.72 14.70 -2.06
N ARG A 122 -4.89 14.45 -1.48
CA ARG A 122 -5.19 14.88 -0.11
C ARG A 122 -4.32 14.14 0.91
N TRP A 123 -4.16 12.84 0.76
CA TRP A 123 -3.33 12.03 1.65
C TRP A 123 -1.84 12.38 1.58
N LEU A 124 -1.34 12.93 0.49
CA LEU A 124 -0.02 13.55 0.48
C LEU A 124 0.09 14.68 1.52
N ARG A 125 -0.92 15.55 1.63
CA ARG A 125 -0.93 16.63 2.64
C ARG A 125 -1.08 16.09 4.06
N VAL A 126 -1.89 15.03 4.25
CA VAL A 126 -2.01 14.34 5.54
C VAL A 126 -0.65 13.78 5.96
N LEU A 127 0.04 13.11 5.05
CA LEU A 127 1.37 12.55 5.29
C LEU A 127 2.39 13.65 5.65
N ASP A 128 2.37 14.80 4.97
CA ASP A 128 3.22 15.95 5.31
C ASP A 128 2.93 16.48 6.73
N ARG A 129 1.65 16.59 7.11
CA ARG A 129 1.24 17.02 8.46
C ARG A 129 1.68 16.03 9.54
N VAL A 130 1.54 14.72 9.29
CA VAL A 130 2.02 13.68 10.20
C VAL A 130 3.53 13.76 10.36
N ARG A 131 4.28 13.86 9.25
CA ARG A 131 5.75 14.00 9.28
C ARG A 131 6.20 15.24 10.04
N GLY A 132 5.56 16.39 9.79
CA GLY A 132 5.86 17.64 10.50
C GLY A 132 5.63 17.51 12.01
N ARG A 133 4.53 16.90 12.44
CA ARG A 133 4.25 16.69 13.86
C ARG A 133 5.22 15.71 14.50
N VAL A 134 5.47 14.57 13.86
CA VAL A 134 6.44 13.57 14.36
C VAL A 134 7.85 14.16 14.44
N GLY A 135 8.28 14.95 13.43
CA GLY A 135 9.57 15.64 13.45
C GLY A 135 9.69 16.75 14.50
N GLY A 136 8.55 17.32 14.95
CA GLY A 136 8.52 18.25 16.07
C GLY A 136 8.58 17.57 17.44
N GLU A 137 8.18 16.30 17.54
CA GLU A 137 8.21 15.53 18.79
C GLU A 137 9.49 14.70 18.95
N TRP A 138 10.12 14.30 17.83
CA TRP A 138 11.26 13.39 17.81
C TRP A 138 12.39 13.91 16.93
N ARG A 139 13.63 13.78 17.39
CA ARG A 139 14.79 14.02 16.54
C ARG A 139 14.95 12.86 15.58
N LEU A 140 14.66 13.10 14.29
CA LEU A 140 14.71 12.12 13.21
C LEU A 140 15.99 12.27 12.38
N ASP A 141 16.54 11.15 11.92
CA ASP A 141 17.59 11.16 10.91
C ASP A 141 17.00 11.61 9.55
N PRO A 142 17.45 12.75 9.00
CA PRO A 142 16.88 13.29 7.77
C PRO A 142 17.20 12.47 6.52
N ARG A 143 18.12 11.49 6.61
CA ARG A 143 18.56 10.65 5.49
C ARG A 143 18.09 9.19 5.60
N ARG A 144 17.29 8.86 6.62
CA ARG A 144 16.81 7.51 6.89
C ARG A 144 15.31 7.50 7.15
N GLN A 145 14.55 8.12 6.24
CA GLN A 145 13.10 8.17 6.28
C GLN A 145 12.51 7.25 5.22
N VAL A 146 11.71 6.29 5.64
CA VAL A 146 11.17 5.22 4.78
C VAL A 146 9.64 5.27 4.80
N LEU A 147 9.02 5.09 3.63
CA LEU A 147 7.57 4.88 3.51
C LEU A 147 7.28 3.43 3.18
N CYS A 148 6.51 2.78 4.05
CA CYS A 148 6.10 1.38 3.93
C CYS A 148 4.61 1.27 3.63
N GLY A 149 4.23 0.43 2.69
CA GLY A 149 2.83 0.17 2.40
C GLY A 149 2.57 -1.25 1.90
N HIS A 150 1.34 -1.72 2.12
CA HIS A 150 0.85 -2.99 1.59
C HIS A 150 -0.45 -2.77 0.80
N SER A 151 -0.61 -3.49 -0.31
CA SER A 151 -1.83 -3.47 -1.11
C SER A 151 -2.16 -2.05 -1.64
N LEU A 152 -3.28 -1.46 -1.26
CA LEU A 152 -3.63 -0.06 -1.58
C LEU A 152 -2.66 0.93 -0.92
N GLY A 153 -2.14 0.62 0.27
CA GLY A 153 -1.08 1.42 0.89
C GLY A 153 0.21 1.42 0.05
N ALA A 154 0.60 0.28 -0.52
CA ALA A 154 1.74 0.21 -1.44
C ALA A 154 1.48 0.95 -2.76
N LEU A 155 0.23 0.93 -3.27
CA LEU A 155 -0.17 1.73 -4.42
C LEU A 155 -0.05 3.23 -4.13
N PHE A 156 -0.45 3.66 -2.93
CA PHE A 156 -0.27 5.06 -2.50
C PHE A 156 1.21 5.40 -2.30
N ALA A 157 2.02 4.52 -1.71
CA ALA A 157 3.46 4.74 -1.58
C ALA A 157 4.14 4.88 -2.95
N LEU A 158 3.73 4.10 -3.97
CA LEU A 158 4.16 4.28 -5.35
C LEU A 158 3.70 5.63 -5.93
N TYR A 159 2.50 6.07 -5.59
CA TYR A 159 2.02 7.41 -5.96
C TYR A 159 2.90 8.51 -5.35
N VAL A 160 3.30 8.38 -4.07
CA VAL A 160 4.24 9.31 -3.42
C VAL A 160 5.59 9.30 -4.15
N LEU A 161 6.17 8.13 -4.38
CA LEU A 161 7.44 7.98 -5.11
C LEU A 161 7.39 8.69 -6.48
N THR A 162 6.29 8.54 -7.22
CA THR A 162 6.17 9.12 -8.57
C THR A 162 5.85 10.61 -8.62
N HIS A 163 5.38 11.20 -7.52
CA HIS A 163 5.02 12.62 -7.46
C HIS A 163 5.97 13.44 -6.59
N ARG A 164 6.59 12.84 -5.59
CA ARG A 164 7.49 13.48 -4.63
C ARG A 164 8.63 12.53 -4.23
N PRO A 165 9.54 12.14 -5.16
CA PRO A 165 10.61 11.17 -4.87
C PRO A 165 11.51 11.62 -3.72
N HIS A 166 11.70 12.92 -3.53
CA HIS A 166 12.51 13.47 -2.43
C HIS A 166 11.81 13.46 -1.06
N ALA A 167 10.56 12.98 -0.98
CA ALA A 167 9.85 12.96 0.30
C ALA A 167 10.41 11.91 1.26
N PHE A 168 10.99 10.83 0.73
CA PHE A 168 11.57 9.73 1.51
C PHE A 168 12.85 9.22 0.84
N ASP A 169 13.74 8.64 1.65
CA ASP A 169 14.99 8.05 1.18
C ASP A 169 14.78 6.59 0.72
N GLY A 170 13.68 5.97 1.16
CA GLY A 170 13.35 4.61 0.78
C GLY A 170 11.86 4.29 0.79
N TYR A 171 11.50 3.26 0.02
CA TYR A 171 10.12 2.80 -0.15
C TYR A 171 10.05 1.27 -0.02
N VAL A 172 9.14 0.77 0.81
CA VAL A 172 8.80 -0.66 0.88
C VAL A 172 7.40 -0.85 0.34
N LEU A 173 7.30 -1.47 -0.83
CA LEU A 173 6.08 -1.68 -1.60
C LEU A 173 5.70 -3.16 -1.57
N SER A 174 4.90 -3.57 -0.58
CA SER A 174 4.42 -4.94 -0.44
C SER A 174 3.13 -5.13 -1.22
N SER A 175 3.14 -6.03 -2.20
CA SER A 175 1.95 -6.43 -2.99
C SER A 175 1.09 -5.26 -3.46
N PRO A 176 1.68 -4.25 -4.14
CA PRO A 176 0.90 -3.08 -4.58
C PRO A 176 -0.28 -3.50 -5.43
N SER A 177 -1.44 -2.87 -5.22
CA SER A 177 -2.68 -3.17 -5.95
C SER A 177 -2.60 -2.74 -7.42
N VAL A 178 -1.73 -3.40 -8.20
CA VAL A 178 -1.38 -3.06 -9.60
C VAL A 178 -2.56 -3.13 -10.57
N TRP A 179 -3.58 -3.93 -10.24
CA TRP A 179 -4.82 -4.09 -11.03
C TRP A 179 -5.75 -2.89 -10.94
N TRP A 180 -5.63 -2.09 -9.89
CA TRP A 180 -6.53 -0.97 -9.63
C TRP A 180 -6.54 0.05 -10.77
N GLY A 181 -7.73 0.61 -11.06
CA GLY A 181 -7.86 1.63 -12.11
C GLY A 181 -7.43 1.16 -13.50
N GLY A 182 -7.62 -0.13 -13.82
CA GLY A 182 -7.21 -0.70 -15.09
C GLY A 182 -5.69 -0.70 -15.28
N ARG A 183 -4.93 -1.11 -14.27
CA ARG A 183 -3.46 -1.15 -14.27
C ARG A 183 -2.80 0.23 -14.37
N TYR A 184 -3.39 1.19 -13.72
CA TYR A 184 -2.88 2.55 -13.75
C TYR A 184 -1.46 2.69 -13.18
N ALA A 185 -1.09 1.91 -12.17
CA ALA A 185 0.23 1.99 -11.54
C ALA A 185 1.37 1.92 -12.58
N GLY A 186 1.30 0.95 -13.49
CA GLY A 186 2.28 0.82 -14.59
C GLY A 186 2.25 2.01 -15.55
N ARG A 187 1.05 2.49 -15.93
CA ARG A 187 0.93 3.70 -16.80
C ARG A 187 1.47 4.95 -16.13
N LEU A 188 1.20 5.13 -14.83
CA LEU A 188 1.73 6.25 -14.04
C LEU A 188 3.25 6.21 -14.04
N LEU A 189 3.82 5.04 -13.72
CA LEU A 189 5.26 4.88 -13.61
C LEU A 189 5.95 5.16 -14.96
N ARG A 190 5.47 4.59 -16.08
CA ARG A 190 5.98 4.90 -17.43
C ARG A 190 5.94 6.39 -17.75
N ARG A 191 4.82 7.05 -17.42
CA ARG A 191 4.67 8.49 -17.65
C ARG A 191 5.62 9.34 -16.82
N ARG A 192 5.89 8.92 -15.57
CA ARG A 192 6.71 9.66 -14.60
C ARG A 192 8.19 9.26 -14.63
N ARG A 193 8.54 8.16 -15.27
CA ARG A 193 9.93 7.67 -15.37
C ARG A 193 10.92 8.71 -15.84
N PRO A 194 10.69 9.50 -16.90
CA PRO A 194 11.65 10.51 -17.33
C PRO A 194 12.01 11.49 -16.21
N TRP A 195 11.05 11.82 -15.36
CA TRP A 195 11.26 12.70 -14.24
C TRP A 195 11.95 11.98 -13.05
N LEU A 196 11.58 10.73 -12.76
CA LEU A 196 12.26 9.92 -11.74
C LEU A 196 13.73 9.63 -12.09
N CYS A 197 14.03 9.52 -13.36
CA CYS A 197 15.39 9.27 -13.86
C CYS A 197 16.18 10.56 -14.15
N ALA A 198 15.59 11.74 -13.91
CA ALA A 198 16.24 13.01 -14.16
C ALA A 198 17.45 13.22 -13.23
N ARG A 199 18.46 13.93 -13.72
CA ARG A 199 19.61 14.34 -12.89
C ARG A 199 19.14 15.17 -11.71
N GLY A 200 19.67 14.89 -10.53
CA GLY A 200 19.30 15.59 -9.29
C GLY A 200 18.24 14.88 -8.44
N VAL A 201 17.63 13.78 -8.89
CA VAL A 201 16.89 12.89 -8.01
C VAL A 201 17.90 12.12 -7.15
N PRO A 202 17.82 12.15 -5.81
CA PRO A 202 18.73 11.41 -4.96
C PRO A 202 18.67 9.91 -5.22
N ALA A 203 19.73 9.19 -4.89
CA ALA A 203 19.69 7.73 -4.87
C ALA A 203 18.61 7.27 -3.88
N LEU A 204 17.59 6.59 -4.36
CA LEU A 204 16.47 6.08 -3.58
C LEU A 204 16.52 4.57 -3.48
N GLY A 205 16.23 4.02 -2.30
CA GLY A 205 16.02 2.59 -2.13
C GLY A 205 14.56 2.21 -2.37
N VAL A 206 14.30 1.21 -3.20
CA VAL A 206 12.95 0.66 -3.39
C VAL A 206 13.00 -0.84 -3.21
N ARG A 207 12.24 -1.36 -2.26
CA ARG A 207 11.97 -2.79 -2.15
C ARG A 207 10.53 -3.06 -2.59
N LEU A 208 10.38 -3.88 -3.63
CA LEU A 208 9.11 -4.22 -4.25
C LEU A 208 8.88 -5.74 -4.15
N THR A 209 7.79 -6.17 -3.52
CA THR A 209 7.51 -7.59 -3.30
C THR A 209 6.08 -7.96 -3.63
N VAL A 210 5.84 -9.26 -3.88
CA VAL A 210 4.51 -9.85 -4.04
C VAL A 210 4.53 -11.29 -3.51
N GLY A 211 3.42 -11.78 -2.95
CA GLY A 211 3.32 -13.18 -2.56
C GLY A 211 3.16 -14.11 -3.77
N GLU A 212 3.78 -15.29 -3.71
CA GLU A 212 3.73 -16.31 -4.76
C GLU A 212 2.28 -16.67 -5.14
N TYR A 213 1.41 -16.84 -4.14
CA TYR A 213 0.02 -17.23 -4.36
C TYR A 213 -0.95 -16.08 -4.58
N GLU A 214 -0.47 -14.91 -5.00
CA GLU A 214 -1.36 -13.79 -5.33
C GLU A 214 -1.93 -13.84 -6.74
N GLN A 215 -1.42 -14.74 -7.57
CA GLN A 215 -1.93 -14.98 -8.94
C GLN A 215 -2.36 -16.43 -9.17
N GLY A 216 -2.01 -17.34 -8.24
CA GLY A 216 -2.37 -18.75 -8.21
C GLY A 216 -3.16 -19.12 -6.95
N LEU A 217 -3.45 -20.41 -6.76
CA LEU A 217 -4.00 -20.96 -5.52
C LEU A 217 -2.86 -21.41 -4.60
N ALA A 218 -3.02 -21.20 -3.31
CA ALA A 218 -2.13 -21.78 -2.32
C ALA A 218 -2.42 -23.30 -2.16
N PRO A 219 -1.43 -24.13 -1.74
CA PRO A 219 -1.61 -25.57 -1.60
C PRO A 219 -2.82 -25.95 -0.75
N GLU A 220 -3.06 -25.24 0.35
CA GLU A 220 -4.21 -25.48 1.23
C GLU A 220 -5.56 -25.18 0.57
N GLU A 221 -5.59 -24.38 -0.47
CA GLU A 221 -6.80 -24.08 -1.27
C GLU A 221 -7.07 -25.13 -2.36
N CYS A 222 -6.11 -26.02 -2.61
CA CYS A 222 -6.24 -27.11 -3.58
C CYS A 222 -6.82 -28.39 -2.97
N GLY A 223 -6.94 -28.45 -1.62
CA GLY A 223 -7.46 -29.60 -0.89
C GLY A 223 -9.00 -29.72 -0.94
N PRO A 224 -9.55 -30.83 -0.39
CA PRO A 224 -10.99 -31.13 -0.46
C PRO A 224 -11.87 -30.18 0.36
N GLY A 225 -11.29 -29.31 1.21
CA GLY A 225 -12.02 -28.37 2.05
C GLY A 225 -12.63 -27.18 1.31
N LEU A 226 -12.37 -27.02 0.00
CA LEU A 226 -12.91 -25.94 -0.81
C LEU A 226 -13.62 -26.51 -2.03
N ALA A 227 -14.87 -26.09 -2.27
CA ALA A 227 -15.63 -26.51 -3.45
C ALA A 227 -14.93 -26.12 -4.76
N GLU A 228 -15.09 -26.93 -5.80
CA GLU A 228 -14.44 -26.72 -7.09
C GLU A 228 -14.80 -25.38 -7.73
N GLU A 229 -16.08 -25.01 -7.66
CA GLU A 229 -16.56 -23.73 -8.20
C GLU A 229 -15.92 -22.53 -7.46
N GLU A 230 -15.74 -22.63 -6.15
CA GLU A 230 -15.11 -21.59 -5.36
C GLU A 230 -13.59 -21.49 -5.67
N ARG A 231 -12.92 -22.64 -5.88
CA ARG A 231 -11.53 -22.66 -6.36
C ARG A 231 -11.38 -21.98 -7.71
N ALA A 232 -12.23 -22.38 -8.66
CA ALA A 232 -12.24 -21.79 -10.00
C ALA A 232 -12.49 -20.27 -9.95
N ARG A 233 -13.44 -19.82 -9.13
CA ARG A 233 -13.76 -18.41 -8.93
C ARG A 233 -12.57 -17.63 -8.36
N ARG A 234 -11.92 -18.15 -7.30
CA ARG A 234 -10.74 -17.53 -6.70
C ARG A 234 -9.59 -17.44 -7.69
N LEU A 235 -9.31 -18.53 -8.41
CA LEU A 235 -8.26 -18.56 -9.41
C LEU A 235 -8.52 -17.55 -10.53
N ALA A 236 -9.73 -17.51 -11.07
CA ALA A 236 -10.12 -16.56 -12.11
C ALA A 236 -9.95 -15.10 -11.64
N MET A 237 -10.39 -14.79 -10.42
CA MET A 237 -10.21 -13.47 -9.82
C MET A 237 -8.72 -13.10 -9.67
N ARG A 238 -7.88 -14.02 -9.14
CA ARG A 238 -6.45 -13.76 -8.95
C ARG A 238 -5.73 -13.59 -10.29
N ARG A 239 -6.06 -14.42 -11.29
CA ARG A 239 -5.52 -14.29 -12.64
C ARG A 239 -5.93 -12.97 -13.28
N SER A 240 -7.16 -12.50 -13.09
CA SER A 240 -7.61 -11.21 -13.62
C SER A 240 -6.90 -10.02 -12.96
N ARG A 241 -6.54 -10.13 -11.68
CA ARG A 241 -5.74 -9.12 -10.98
C ARG A 241 -4.27 -9.12 -11.40
N ALA A 242 -3.74 -10.26 -11.81
CA ALA A 242 -2.39 -10.47 -12.30
C ALA A 242 -1.32 -9.75 -11.43
N MET A 243 -1.37 -10.02 -10.11
CA MET A 243 -0.55 -9.31 -9.12
C MET A 243 0.96 -9.56 -9.33
N VAL A 244 1.34 -10.82 -9.62
CA VAL A 244 2.74 -11.19 -9.83
C VAL A 244 3.28 -10.56 -11.11
N ASP A 245 2.53 -10.66 -12.21
CA ASP A 245 2.93 -10.08 -13.50
C ASP A 245 2.99 -8.56 -13.42
N GLY A 246 1.99 -7.94 -12.78
CA GLY A 246 1.97 -6.49 -12.60
C GLY A 246 3.11 -5.98 -11.71
N MET A 247 3.53 -6.74 -10.68
CA MET A 247 4.70 -6.41 -9.88
C MET A 247 5.98 -6.47 -10.74
N ARG A 248 6.14 -7.52 -11.57
CA ARG A 248 7.29 -7.65 -12.49
C ARG A 248 7.33 -6.51 -13.52
N GLU A 249 6.18 -6.09 -14.05
CA GLU A 249 6.09 -4.91 -14.91
C GLU A 249 6.60 -3.65 -14.19
N LEU A 250 6.18 -3.42 -12.92
CA LEU A 250 6.65 -2.28 -12.14
C LEU A 250 8.15 -2.36 -11.86
N ALA A 251 8.67 -3.54 -11.52
CA ALA A 251 10.10 -3.78 -11.30
C ALA A 251 10.92 -3.44 -12.56
N GLY A 252 10.47 -3.92 -13.73
CA GLY A 252 11.11 -3.60 -15.01
C GLY A 252 11.16 -2.10 -15.30
N GLU A 253 10.07 -1.37 -15.02
CA GLU A 253 10.04 0.09 -15.22
C GLU A 253 10.93 0.85 -14.23
N LEU A 254 10.99 0.42 -12.96
CA LEU A 254 11.85 1.02 -11.94
C LEU A 254 13.34 0.75 -12.20
N ALA A 255 13.68 -0.44 -12.68
CA ALA A 255 15.05 -0.83 -13.04
C ALA A 255 15.66 0.05 -14.15
N LEU A 256 14.82 0.69 -14.95
CA LEU A 256 15.27 1.65 -15.96
C LEU A 256 15.68 3.02 -15.40
N CYS A 257 15.56 3.24 -14.08
CA CYS A 257 15.96 4.48 -13.42
C CYS A 257 17.33 4.31 -12.73
N PRO A 258 18.43 4.83 -13.27
CA PRO A 258 19.78 4.59 -12.74
C PRO A 258 19.99 5.06 -11.28
N GLY A 259 19.21 6.04 -10.83
CA GLY A 259 19.26 6.56 -9.46
C GLY A 259 18.50 5.71 -8.44
N LEU A 260 17.77 4.67 -8.87
CA LEU A 260 17.04 3.79 -7.96
C LEU A 260 17.85 2.53 -7.64
N ARG A 261 17.97 2.22 -6.37
CA ARG A 261 18.45 0.92 -5.88
C ARG A 261 17.24 0.04 -5.64
N LEU A 262 16.96 -0.84 -6.60
CA LEU A 262 15.79 -1.73 -6.59
C LEU A 262 16.17 -3.11 -6.06
N GLU A 263 15.37 -3.62 -5.13
CA GLU A 263 15.28 -5.05 -4.81
C GLU A 263 13.84 -5.49 -5.02
N ASP A 264 13.62 -6.46 -5.90
CA ASP A 264 12.30 -7.04 -6.12
C ASP A 264 12.30 -8.55 -5.86
N ALA A 265 11.17 -9.06 -5.32
CA ALA A 265 11.03 -10.47 -5.03
C ALA A 265 9.59 -10.96 -5.07
N VAL A 266 9.42 -12.18 -5.58
CA VAL A 266 8.22 -13.00 -5.32
C VAL A 266 8.50 -13.80 -4.05
N LEU A 267 7.67 -13.59 -3.01
CA LEU A 267 7.84 -14.21 -1.69
C LEU A 267 7.28 -15.63 -1.69
N PRO A 268 8.14 -16.66 -1.53
CA PRO A 268 7.70 -18.05 -1.59
C PRO A 268 6.68 -18.39 -0.50
N GLY A 269 5.66 -19.16 -0.82
CA GLY A 269 4.63 -19.61 0.11
C GLY A 269 3.70 -18.51 0.62
N ARG A 270 3.81 -17.28 0.13
CA ARG A 270 3.01 -16.16 0.64
C ARG A 270 1.79 -15.86 -0.23
N THR A 271 0.70 -15.59 0.47
CA THR A 271 -0.56 -15.06 -0.10
C THR A 271 -0.58 -13.53 0.10
N HIS A 272 -1.55 -12.85 -0.50
CA HIS A 272 -1.76 -11.40 -0.27
C HIS A 272 -1.86 -11.02 1.21
N ARG A 273 -2.44 -11.89 2.04
CA ARG A 273 -2.62 -11.64 3.47
C ARG A 273 -1.34 -11.84 4.28
N THR A 274 -0.46 -12.75 3.86
CA THR A 274 0.75 -13.13 4.61
C THR A 274 2.04 -12.48 4.08
N ALA A 275 2.03 -11.97 2.85
CA ALA A 275 3.17 -11.28 2.25
C ALA A 275 3.74 -10.11 3.11
N PRO A 276 2.93 -9.28 3.81
CA PRO A 276 3.46 -8.18 4.62
C PRO A 276 4.45 -8.61 5.70
N LEU A 277 4.31 -9.84 6.24
CA LEU A 277 5.17 -10.36 7.30
C LEU A 277 6.64 -10.45 6.85
N ASP A 278 6.87 -10.87 5.60
CA ASP A 278 8.22 -11.04 5.03
C ASP A 278 8.65 -9.82 4.18
N ALA A 279 7.75 -8.89 3.95
CA ALA A 279 8.00 -7.72 3.14
C ALA A 279 8.44 -6.50 3.95
N LEU A 280 7.63 -6.10 4.95
CA LEU A 280 7.71 -4.77 5.53
C LEU A 280 8.92 -4.59 6.45
N MET A 281 9.06 -5.40 7.51
CA MET A 281 10.21 -5.30 8.41
C MET A 281 11.53 -5.69 7.73
N PRO A 282 11.63 -6.81 6.98
CA PRO A 282 12.84 -7.12 6.23
C PRO A 282 13.20 -6.03 5.22
N GLY A 283 12.20 -5.41 4.58
CA GLY A 283 12.39 -4.30 3.65
C GLY A 283 12.95 -3.06 4.33
N TRP A 284 12.40 -2.67 5.48
CA TRP A 284 12.91 -1.55 6.23
C TRP A 284 14.36 -1.77 6.68
N ARG A 285 14.67 -2.95 7.24
CA ARG A 285 16.05 -3.30 7.62
C ARG A 285 17.02 -3.31 6.43
N TRP A 286 16.57 -3.79 5.27
CA TRP A 286 17.37 -3.75 4.05
C TRP A 286 17.68 -2.31 3.64
N LEU A 287 16.70 -1.43 3.62
CA LEU A 287 16.88 -0.01 3.30
C LEU A 287 17.87 0.67 4.25
N LEU A 288 17.76 0.42 5.56
CA LEU A 288 18.66 1.03 6.55
C LEU A 288 20.14 0.59 6.40
N ARG A 289 20.40 -0.57 5.79
CA ARG A 289 21.77 -0.99 5.44
C ARG A 289 22.30 -0.33 4.18
N MET A 290 21.40 0.21 3.36
CA MET A 290 21.74 0.83 2.07
C MET A 290 21.83 2.35 2.13
N LEU A 291 21.10 2.96 3.04
CA LEU A 291 21.09 4.39 3.32
C LEU A 291 22.15 4.76 4.36
#